data_6bb10a13992b509fa90e39d3b0fce349
#
_entry.id   6bb10a13992b509fa90e39d3b0fce349
#
_cell.length_a   1.000
_cell.length_b   1.000
_cell.length_c   1.000
_cell.angle_alpha   90.00
_cell.angle_beta   90.00
_cell.angle_gamma   90.00
#
_symmetry.space_group_name_H-M   'P 1'
#
loop_
_entity.id
_entity.type
_entity.pdbx_description
1 polymer ?
#
loop_
_entity_poly.entity_id
_entity_poly.type
_entity_poly.pdbx_seq_one_letter_code
_entity_poly.pdbx_strand_id
1 'polypeptide(L)'
;MTDPMLIEVPERIETARLVLRVPQRGDGATVNAAVAETIAELAPWLPWAGSMPTPDESEMHCRRLQARFILREDLAMLMFERRAGGGDGAPVGVGAEGRLVGDGVDGRLVGASMEGGLVGASMEGRLVGGLGLHRIDWPLGRFEIGYWRRAGFEGRGLVTEGVIAIARMAFDVLGARRVEIRMDDRNERSWKLAERAGFTLEAVLRFDAATLQGEPRSTRVYARVRGAEEPMALPRPA
;
A
#
# COMPACT_ATOMS: atom_id res chain seq x y z
N MET A 1 -2.69 -16.58 21.92
CA MET A 1 -2.70 -15.66 20.78
C MET A 1 -1.28 -15.67 20.22
N THR A 2 -1.09 -15.93 18.93
CA THR A 2 0.26 -15.93 18.32
C THR A 2 0.82 -14.50 18.33
N ASP A 3 2.09 -14.34 18.67
CA ASP A 3 2.75 -13.04 18.59
C ASP A 3 2.71 -12.53 17.14
N PRO A 4 2.29 -11.30 16.87
CA PRO A 4 2.23 -10.74 15.51
C PRO A 4 3.53 -10.84 14.73
N MET A 5 4.68 -10.79 15.42
CA MET A 5 6.01 -10.94 14.82
C MET A 5 6.21 -12.29 14.12
N LEU A 6 5.46 -13.32 14.51
CA LEU A 6 5.51 -14.67 13.93
C LEU A 6 4.53 -14.87 12.77
N ILE A 7 3.75 -13.84 12.44
CA ILE A 7 2.80 -13.90 11.31
C ILE A 7 3.58 -13.66 10.01
N GLU A 8 3.47 -14.61 9.08
CA GLU A 8 4.01 -14.46 7.73
C GLU A 8 3.17 -13.42 6.97
N VAL A 9 3.80 -12.30 6.62
CA VAL A 9 3.18 -11.22 5.86
C VAL A 9 3.91 -11.07 4.53
N PRO A 10 3.23 -11.18 3.38
CA PRO A 10 3.87 -10.99 2.08
C PRO A 10 4.51 -9.61 1.95
N GLU A 11 5.80 -9.56 1.65
CA GLU A 11 6.54 -8.32 1.42
C GLU A 11 6.33 -7.77 0.00
N ARG A 12 5.74 -8.59 -0.87
CA ARG A 12 5.45 -8.27 -2.28
C ARG A 12 4.13 -8.90 -2.70
N ILE A 13 3.30 -8.13 -3.39
CA ILE A 13 2.04 -8.56 -3.99
C ILE A 13 2.05 -8.12 -5.45
N GLU A 14 1.72 -9.03 -6.36
CA GLU A 14 1.57 -8.72 -7.78
C GLU A 14 0.12 -8.80 -8.20
N THR A 15 -0.29 -7.84 -9.01
CA THR A 15 -1.60 -7.81 -9.66
C THR A 15 -1.42 -7.77 -11.18
N ALA A 16 -2.50 -7.64 -11.92
CA ALA A 16 -2.41 -7.53 -13.38
C ALA A 16 -1.56 -6.33 -13.84
N ARG A 17 -1.62 -5.20 -13.13
CA ARG A 17 -0.98 -3.95 -13.55
C ARG A 17 -0.06 -3.34 -12.51
N LEU A 18 0.00 -3.89 -11.29
CA LEU A 18 0.78 -3.34 -10.18
C LEU A 18 1.71 -4.37 -9.57
N VAL A 19 2.80 -3.85 -9.04
CA VAL A 19 3.61 -4.48 -8.01
C VAL A 19 3.50 -3.63 -6.75
N LEU A 20 3.03 -4.23 -5.67
CA LEU A 20 3.04 -3.65 -4.34
C LEU A 20 4.20 -4.28 -3.58
N ARG A 21 5.05 -3.48 -2.95
CA ARG A 21 6.13 -4.00 -2.12
C ARG A 21 6.45 -3.09 -0.93
N VAL A 22 7.03 -3.68 0.07
CA VAL A 22 7.53 -2.97 1.24
C VAL A 22 8.54 -1.90 0.80
N PRO A 23 8.47 -0.67 1.35
CA PRO A 23 9.50 0.35 1.14
C PRO A 23 10.88 -0.17 1.54
N GLN A 24 11.90 0.18 0.75
CA GLN A 24 13.27 -0.25 0.97
C GLN A 24 14.21 0.95 1.08
N ARG A 25 15.40 0.70 1.60
CA ARG A 25 16.50 1.65 1.54
C ARG A 25 16.76 2.06 0.08
N GLY A 26 16.81 3.36 -0.18
CA GLY A 26 17.03 3.95 -1.50
C GLY A 26 15.75 4.37 -2.23
N ASP A 27 14.56 4.03 -1.72
CA ASP A 27 13.28 4.47 -2.30
C ASP A 27 13.00 5.96 -2.06
N GLY A 28 13.67 6.59 -1.08
CA GLY A 28 13.40 7.94 -0.64
C GLY A 28 13.40 8.97 -1.76
N ALA A 29 14.36 8.92 -2.67
CA ALA A 29 14.42 9.84 -3.80
C ALA A 29 13.21 9.70 -4.75
N THR A 30 12.79 8.45 -5.05
CA THR A 30 11.63 8.17 -5.89
C THR A 30 10.33 8.62 -5.22
N VAL A 31 10.19 8.37 -3.92
CA VAL A 31 9.04 8.82 -3.13
C VAL A 31 9.01 10.34 -3.04
N ASN A 32 10.14 10.99 -2.77
CA ASN A 32 10.25 12.45 -2.70
C ASN A 32 9.81 13.12 -4.00
N ALA A 33 10.32 12.65 -5.15
CA ALA A 33 9.92 13.16 -6.46
C ALA A 33 8.41 13.00 -6.71
N ALA A 34 7.84 11.86 -6.36
CA ALA A 34 6.40 11.62 -6.52
C ALA A 34 5.55 12.49 -5.59
N VAL A 35 6.01 12.73 -4.37
CA VAL A 35 5.35 13.65 -3.42
C VAL A 35 5.44 15.09 -3.93
N ALA A 36 6.59 15.53 -4.44
CA ALA A 36 6.75 16.87 -5.00
C ALA A 36 5.76 17.17 -6.13
N GLU A 37 5.51 16.19 -7.00
CA GLU A 37 4.51 16.33 -8.09
C GLU A 37 3.06 16.39 -7.58
N THR A 38 2.80 15.93 -6.35
CA THR A 38 1.44 15.63 -5.88
C THR A 38 1.03 16.42 -4.64
N ILE A 39 1.98 17.04 -3.94
CA ILE A 39 1.76 17.57 -2.59
C ILE A 39 0.60 18.57 -2.50
N ALA A 40 0.40 19.39 -3.52
CA ALA A 40 -0.73 20.33 -3.56
C ALA A 40 -2.10 19.64 -3.59
N GLU A 41 -2.19 18.44 -4.19
CA GLU A 41 -3.42 17.64 -4.21
C GLU A 41 -3.62 16.86 -2.89
N LEU A 42 -2.55 16.53 -2.20
CA LEU A 42 -2.56 15.74 -0.96
C LEU A 42 -2.80 16.59 0.29
N ALA A 43 -2.27 17.80 0.31
CA ALA A 43 -2.30 18.70 1.46
C ALA A 43 -3.70 18.94 2.06
N PRO A 44 -4.79 19.04 1.29
CA PRO A 44 -6.13 19.19 1.87
C PRO A 44 -6.61 17.96 2.68
N TRP A 45 -6.03 16.77 2.43
CA TRP A 45 -6.55 15.50 2.90
C TRP A 45 -5.63 14.77 3.87
N LEU A 46 -4.33 14.96 3.74
CA LEU A 46 -3.32 14.19 4.48
C LEU A 46 -2.47 15.12 5.34
N PRO A 47 -2.55 14.98 6.68
CA PRO A 47 -1.82 15.88 7.61
C PRO A 47 -0.33 15.94 7.36
N TRP A 48 0.30 14.84 6.92
CA TRP A 48 1.73 14.79 6.63
C TRP A 48 2.13 15.60 5.39
N ALA A 49 1.20 15.91 4.50
CA ALA A 49 1.43 16.68 3.27
C ALA A 49 1.36 18.22 3.50
N GLY A 50 1.33 18.69 4.75
CA GLY A 50 1.32 20.10 5.07
C GLY A 50 2.61 20.85 4.71
N SER A 51 3.72 20.14 4.54
CA SER A 51 4.99 20.68 4.05
C SER A 51 5.68 19.66 3.17
N MET A 52 6.47 20.14 2.19
CA MET A 52 7.26 19.28 1.32
C MET A 52 8.43 18.68 2.12
N PRO A 53 8.55 17.34 2.24
CA PRO A 53 9.69 16.72 2.89
C PRO A 53 10.97 16.87 2.04
N THR A 54 12.11 16.95 2.69
CA THR A 54 13.41 16.83 2.03
C THR A 54 13.64 15.39 1.51
N PRO A 55 14.60 15.19 0.58
CA PRO A 55 14.98 13.84 0.14
C PRO A 55 15.43 12.92 1.29
N ASP A 56 16.18 13.47 2.26
CA ASP A 56 16.64 12.71 3.43
C ASP A 56 15.48 12.32 4.38
N GLU A 57 14.51 13.21 4.57
CA GLU A 57 13.30 12.90 5.34
C GLU A 57 12.47 11.81 4.66
N SER A 58 12.38 11.85 3.32
CA SER A 58 11.69 10.81 2.54
C SER A 58 12.40 9.46 2.62
N GLU A 59 13.74 9.44 2.56
CA GLU A 59 14.53 8.22 2.76
C GLU A 59 14.37 7.68 4.18
N MET A 60 14.42 8.56 5.18
CA MET A 60 14.22 8.20 6.58
C MET A 60 12.81 7.64 6.81
N HIS A 61 11.80 8.20 6.14
CA HIS A 61 10.43 7.69 6.18
C HIS A 61 10.33 6.28 5.61
N CYS A 62 10.90 6.02 4.42
CA CYS A 62 10.93 4.68 3.82
C CYS A 62 11.56 3.63 4.74
N ARG A 63 12.70 3.95 5.37
CA ARG A 63 13.36 3.04 6.32
C ARG A 63 12.53 2.80 7.58
N ARG A 64 11.83 3.82 8.09
CA ARG A 64 10.92 3.66 9.23
C ARG A 64 9.74 2.77 8.88
N LEU A 65 9.15 2.94 7.69
CA LEU A 65 8.06 2.09 7.23
C LEU A 65 8.52 0.63 7.08
N GLN A 66 9.72 0.39 6.55
CA GLN A 66 10.31 -0.95 6.48
C GLN A 66 10.48 -1.57 7.88
N ALA A 67 11.03 -0.82 8.81
CA ALA A 67 11.19 -1.29 10.19
C ALA A 67 9.85 -1.61 10.85
N ARG A 68 8.85 -0.74 10.71
CA ARG A 68 7.50 -0.95 11.26
C ARG A 68 6.78 -2.12 10.60
N PHE A 69 7.03 -2.38 9.31
CA PHE A 69 6.52 -3.56 8.63
C PHE A 69 7.08 -4.84 9.27
N ILE A 70 8.39 -4.90 9.50
CA ILE A 70 9.04 -6.03 10.20
C ILE A 70 8.45 -6.23 11.59
N LEU A 71 8.24 -5.15 12.34
CA LEU A 71 7.65 -5.17 13.68
C LEU A 71 6.14 -5.43 13.71
N ARG A 72 5.47 -5.55 12.55
CA ARG A 72 4.02 -5.74 12.43
C ARG A 72 3.18 -4.59 13.03
N GLU A 73 3.79 -3.42 13.16
CA GLU A 73 3.14 -2.20 13.65
C GLU A 73 2.38 -1.45 12.55
N ASP A 74 2.88 -1.58 11.30
CA ASP A 74 2.35 -0.88 10.14
C ASP A 74 2.78 -1.65 8.88
N LEU A 75 1.85 -2.02 8.03
CA LEU A 75 2.13 -2.82 6.83
C LEU A 75 2.03 -1.95 5.57
N ALA A 76 2.85 -0.90 5.54
CA ALA A 76 2.93 0.02 4.40
C ALA A 76 3.63 -0.61 3.19
N MET A 77 3.10 -0.31 2.01
CA MET A 77 3.67 -0.73 0.73
C MET A 77 3.71 0.43 -0.27
N LEU A 78 4.65 0.42 -1.18
CA LEU A 78 4.70 1.26 -2.36
C LEU A 78 4.07 0.54 -3.54
N MET A 79 3.29 1.27 -4.35
CA MET A 79 2.67 0.76 -5.57
C MET A 79 3.49 1.17 -6.78
N PHE A 80 3.91 0.21 -7.59
CA PHE A 80 4.59 0.45 -8.87
C PHE A 80 3.75 -0.10 -10.02
N GLU A 81 3.71 0.64 -11.13
CA GLU A 81 3.12 0.15 -12.37
C GLU A 81 4.02 -0.94 -12.97
N ARG A 82 3.45 -2.11 -13.29
CA ARG A 82 4.22 -3.17 -13.97
C ARG A 82 4.68 -2.71 -15.35
N ARG A 83 5.93 -2.99 -15.68
CA ARG A 83 6.43 -2.79 -17.04
C ARG A 83 5.79 -3.81 -17.98
N ALA A 84 5.21 -3.34 -19.09
CA ALA A 84 4.81 -4.21 -20.18
C ALA A 84 6.08 -4.82 -20.79
N GLY A 85 6.28 -6.14 -20.64
CA GLY A 85 7.41 -6.85 -21.27
C GLY A 85 8.42 -7.54 -20.33
N GLY A 86 8.19 -7.58 -19.04
CA GLY A 86 8.96 -8.43 -18.13
C GLY A 86 8.35 -9.84 -18.09
N GLY A 87 9.12 -10.81 -18.58
CA GLY A 87 8.85 -12.21 -18.89
C GLY A 87 7.76 -12.94 -18.11
N ASP A 88 7.19 -13.91 -18.78
CA ASP A 88 6.21 -14.91 -18.32
C ASP A 88 6.62 -15.64 -17.03
N GLY A 89 6.50 -14.95 -15.90
CA GLY A 89 6.35 -15.61 -14.62
C GLY A 89 4.87 -15.83 -14.39
N ALA A 90 4.42 -17.06 -14.50
CA ALA A 90 3.08 -17.46 -14.12
C ALA A 90 2.74 -16.90 -12.73
N PRO A 91 1.48 -16.47 -12.48
CA PRO A 91 1.10 -16.00 -11.14
C PRO A 91 1.40 -17.12 -10.15
N VAL A 92 2.30 -16.84 -9.20
CA VAL A 92 2.56 -17.78 -8.11
C VAL A 92 1.28 -17.81 -7.28
N GLY A 93 0.44 -18.77 -7.56
CA GLY A 93 -0.66 -19.16 -6.69
C GLY A 93 -0.03 -19.59 -5.37
N VAL A 94 -0.51 -19.06 -4.26
CA VAL A 94 -0.17 -19.57 -2.93
C VAL A 94 -0.75 -20.99 -2.85
N GLY A 95 0.10 -21.97 -3.15
CA GLY A 95 -0.21 -23.37 -2.89
C GLY A 95 -0.23 -23.60 -1.38
N ALA A 96 -1.16 -24.41 -0.92
CA ALA A 96 -1.41 -24.72 0.48
C ALA A 96 -0.28 -25.50 1.18
N GLU A 97 0.89 -25.63 0.58
CA GLU A 97 2.08 -26.28 1.18
C GLU A 97 3.32 -25.44 0.89
N GLY A 98 3.82 -24.79 1.94
CA GLY A 98 5.03 -23.96 1.91
C GLY A 98 6.30 -24.77 1.62
N ARG A 99 6.55 -25.11 0.36
CA ARG A 99 7.81 -25.69 -0.07
C ARG A 99 8.27 -25.10 -1.39
N LEU A 100 9.36 -24.33 -1.31
CA LEU A 100 10.12 -23.90 -2.49
C LEU A 100 10.80 -25.13 -3.08
N VAL A 101 10.45 -25.50 -4.31
CA VAL A 101 11.22 -26.42 -5.12
C VAL A 101 11.88 -25.61 -6.23
N GLY A 102 13.19 -25.53 -6.18
CA GLY A 102 14.04 -24.98 -7.23
C GLY A 102 15.40 -25.62 -7.11
N ASP A 103 15.70 -26.50 -8.05
CA ASP A 103 16.99 -27.18 -8.18
C ASP A 103 18.13 -26.22 -8.50
N GLY A 104 19.24 -26.47 -7.79
CA GLY A 104 20.59 -26.10 -7.85
C GLY A 104 21.15 -25.25 -8.98
N VAL A 105 22.11 -24.40 -8.63
CA VAL A 105 23.53 -24.48 -9.06
C VAL A 105 24.36 -23.43 -8.28
N ASP A 106 25.47 -23.94 -7.78
CA ASP A 106 26.77 -23.35 -7.45
C ASP A 106 26.89 -21.88 -7.00
N GLY A 107 27.27 -21.78 -5.74
CA GLY A 107 27.78 -20.56 -5.12
C GLY A 107 29.04 -20.02 -5.82
N ARG A 108 28.96 -18.78 -6.22
CA ARG A 108 30.11 -17.93 -6.47
C ARG A 108 29.79 -16.51 -6.02
N LEU A 109 30.35 -16.16 -4.87
CA LEU A 109 30.44 -14.78 -4.43
C LEU A 109 31.35 -14.01 -5.40
N VAL A 110 30.75 -13.13 -6.18
CA VAL A 110 31.50 -12.11 -6.93
C VAL A 110 31.30 -10.79 -6.20
N GLY A 111 32.37 -10.33 -5.57
CA GLY A 111 32.44 -9.00 -5.00
C GLY A 111 32.25 -7.96 -6.09
N ALA A 112 31.21 -7.14 -5.99
CA ALA A 112 31.01 -6.01 -6.87
C ALA A 112 31.58 -4.76 -6.19
N SER A 113 32.60 -4.21 -6.82
CA SER A 113 33.23 -2.93 -6.53
C SER A 113 32.20 -1.80 -6.58
N MET A 114 32.28 -0.88 -5.58
CA MET A 114 31.59 0.39 -5.58
C MET A 114 32.19 1.29 -6.65
N GLU A 115 31.48 1.52 -7.73
CA GLU A 115 31.67 2.72 -8.54
C GLU A 115 30.30 3.39 -8.74
N GLY A 116 30.29 4.72 -8.48
CA GLY A 116 29.10 5.55 -8.46
C GLY A 116 28.44 5.69 -9.82
N GLY A 117 27.13 5.82 -9.78
CA GLY A 117 26.39 6.30 -10.93
C GLY A 117 25.03 5.65 -11.12
N LEU A 118 24.04 6.52 -11.14
CA LEU A 118 22.63 6.29 -11.48
C LEU A 118 21.73 5.87 -10.32
N VAL A 119 21.11 6.91 -9.74
CA VAL A 119 19.91 6.82 -8.91
C VAL A 119 18.91 5.87 -9.58
N GLY A 120 18.64 4.76 -8.90
CA GLY A 120 17.96 3.61 -9.40
C GLY A 120 16.63 3.89 -10.10
N ALA A 121 16.60 3.64 -11.38
CA ALA A 121 15.35 3.29 -12.05
C ALA A 121 14.90 1.96 -11.42
N SER A 122 13.87 2.01 -10.56
CA SER A 122 13.27 0.83 -9.95
C SER A 122 13.02 -0.21 -11.04
N MET A 123 13.50 -1.45 -10.86
CA MET A 123 13.24 -2.54 -11.81
C MET A 123 11.73 -2.82 -11.97
N GLU A 124 10.91 -2.25 -11.13
CA GLU A 124 9.48 -2.49 -11.00
C GLU A 124 8.60 -1.57 -11.87
N GLY A 125 9.13 -0.47 -12.38
CA GLY A 125 8.39 0.50 -13.17
C GLY A 125 8.18 1.84 -12.46
N ARG A 126 7.14 2.61 -12.86
CA ARG A 126 6.87 3.94 -12.31
C ARG A 126 6.10 3.83 -10.98
N LEU A 127 6.53 4.60 -9.97
CA LEU A 127 5.81 4.72 -8.71
C LEU A 127 4.44 5.38 -8.95
N VAL A 128 3.38 4.68 -8.57
CA VAL A 128 1.98 5.11 -8.64
C VAL A 128 1.53 5.81 -7.36
N GLY A 129 2.11 5.43 -6.22
CA GLY A 129 1.75 5.96 -4.91
C GLY A 129 2.11 5.00 -3.79
N GLY A 130 1.50 5.19 -2.63
CA GLY A 130 1.64 4.32 -1.48
C GLY A 130 0.29 3.89 -0.92
N LEU A 131 0.26 2.73 -0.29
CA LEU A 131 -0.87 2.23 0.47
C LEU A 131 -0.39 1.34 1.61
N GLY A 132 -1.26 0.99 2.54
CA GLY A 132 -0.88 0.10 3.64
C GLY A 132 -2.04 -0.26 4.53
N LEU A 133 -1.77 -1.21 5.44
CA LEU A 133 -2.64 -1.52 6.57
C LEU A 133 -2.06 -0.82 7.81
N HIS A 134 -2.85 0.07 8.35
CA HIS A 134 -2.50 0.93 9.49
C HIS A 134 -3.42 0.66 10.67
N ARG A 135 -3.13 1.27 11.84
CA ARG A 135 -3.95 1.14 13.04
C ARG A 135 -4.35 -0.30 13.32
N ILE A 136 -3.36 -1.17 13.25
CA ILE A 136 -3.53 -2.62 13.31
C ILE A 136 -3.95 -3.03 14.72
N ASP A 137 -5.08 -3.72 14.83
CA ASP A 137 -5.55 -4.39 16.04
C ASP A 137 -5.54 -5.90 15.78
N TRP A 138 -4.42 -6.53 16.06
CA TRP A 138 -4.23 -7.96 15.83
C TRP A 138 -5.23 -8.83 16.62
N PRO A 139 -5.50 -8.55 17.90
CA PRO A 139 -6.50 -9.30 18.67
C PRO A 139 -7.90 -9.29 18.07
N LEU A 140 -8.34 -8.15 17.56
CA LEU A 140 -9.65 -8.03 16.91
C LEU A 140 -9.61 -8.45 15.43
N GLY A 141 -8.44 -8.57 14.83
CA GLY A 141 -8.29 -8.75 13.38
C GLY A 141 -8.84 -7.56 12.60
N ARG A 142 -8.59 -6.34 13.09
CA ARG A 142 -9.05 -5.08 12.49
C ARG A 142 -7.89 -4.31 11.91
N PHE A 143 -8.06 -3.81 10.69
CA PHE A 143 -7.07 -3.06 9.94
C PHE A 143 -7.70 -1.83 9.28
N GLU A 144 -6.95 -0.73 9.16
CA GLU A 144 -7.35 0.44 8.39
C GLU A 144 -6.48 0.54 7.13
N ILE A 145 -7.08 0.68 5.96
CA ILE A 145 -6.35 0.96 4.71
C ILE A 145 -6.20 2.47 4.56
N GLY A 146 -4.94 2.93 4.45
CA GLY A 146 -4.59 4.26 3.99
C GLY A 146 -3.92 4.20 2.62
N TYR A 147 -4.08 5.24 1.80
CA TYR A 147 -3.43 5.33 0.50
C TYR A 147 -3.26 6.78 0.04
N TRP A 148 -2.30 6.96 -0.84
CA TRP A 148 -2.12 8.18 -1.62
C TRP A 148 -1.71 7.82 -3.05
N ARG A 149 -1.95 8.72 -3.99
CA ARG A 149 -1.68 8.54 -5.41
C ARG A 149 -0.79 9.66 -5.93
N ARG A 150 0.21 9.31 -6.75
CA ARG A 150 1.02 10.27 -7.50
C ARG A 150 0.19 10.94 -8.61
N ALA A 151 0.44 12.21 -8.88
CA ALA A 151 -0.14 12.94 -10.01
C ALA A 151 0.15 12.23 -11.34
N GLY A 152 -0.77 12.36 -12.31
CA GLY A 152 -0.66 11.72 -13.62
C GLY A 152 -1.07 10.24 -13.68
N PHE A 153 -1.59 9.67 -12.58
CA PHE A 153 -2.15 8.31 -12.55
C PHE A 153 -3.66 8.30 -12.29
N GLU A 154 -4.35 9.44 -12.53
CA GLU A 154 -5.79 9.60 -12.37
C GLU A 154 -6.58 8.74 -13.36
N GLY A 155 -7.79 8.35 -12.95
CA GLY A 155 -8.79 7.70 -13.83
C GLY A 155 -8.43 6.29 -14.31
N ARG A 156 -7.23 5.80 -13.99
CA ARG A 156 -6.71 4.51 -14.48
C ARG A 156 -7.13 3.31 -13.62
N GLY A 157 -7.78 3.53 -12.50
CA GLY A 157 -8.22 2.47 -11.58
C GLY A 157 -7.10 1.75 -10.82
N LEU A 158 -5.84 2.19 -10.93
CA LEU A 158 -4.68 1.52 -10.31
C LEU A 158 -4.76 1.50 -8.79
N VAL A 159 -5.11 2.63 -8.15
CA VAL A 159 -5.23 2.65 -6.68
C VAL A 159 -6.38 1.76 -6.20
N THR A 160 -7.50 1.70 -6.93
CA THR A 160 -8.60 0.76 -6.62
C THR A 160 -8.11 -0.68 -6.67
N GLU A 161 -7.32 -1.05 -7.70
CA GLU A 161 -6.71 -2.37 -7.82
C GLU A 161 -5.77 -2.68 -6.64
N GLY A 162 -4.93 -1.72 -6.25
CA GLY A 162 -4.05 -1.85 -5.09
C GLY A 162 -4.82 -2.03 -3.77
N VAL A 163 -5.89 -1.24 -3.56
CA VAL A 163 -6.76 -1.34 -2.38
C VAL A 163 -7.44 -2.70 -2.30
N ILE A 164 -7.94 -3.22 -3.43
CA ILE A 164 -8.50 -4.57 -3.50
C ILE A 164 -7.44 -5.62 -3.15
N ALA A 165 -6.24 -5.50 -3.71
CA ALA A 165 -5.16 -6.46 -3.48
C ALA A 165 -4.74 -6.53 -1.99
N ILE A 166 -4.54 -5.37 -1.34
CA ILE A 166 -4.15 -5.34 0.08
C ILE A 166 -5.30 -5.75 1.01
N ALA A 167 -6.55 -5.44 0.65
CA ALA A 167 -7.71 -5.91 1.41
C ALA A 167 -7.83 -7.45 1.33
N ARG A 168 -7.60 -8.04 0.15
CA ARG A 168 -7.55 -9.51 0.02
C ARG A 168 -6.43 -10.10 0.86
N MET A 169 -5.22 -9.54 0.82
CA MET A 169 -4.14 -9.97 1.71
C MET A 169 -4.58 -9.93 3.17
N ALA A 170 -5.24 -8.87 3.61
CA ALA A 170 -5.73 -8.76 4.99
C ALA A 170 -6.74 -9.87 5.33
N PHE A 171 -7.71 -10.15 4.45
CA PHE A 171 -8.71 -11.18 4.69
C PHE A 171 -8.16 -12.59 4.52
N ASP A 172 -7.44 -12.88 3.45
CA ASP A 172 -7.09 -14.24 3.04
C ASP A 172 -5.84 -14.74 3.77
N VAL A 173 -4.87 -13.85 4.03
CA VAL A 173 -3.58 -14.20 4.64
C VAL A 173 -3.52 -13.85 6.12
N LEU A 174 -3.92 -12.62 6.50
CA LEU A 174 -3.79 -12.14 7.87
C LEU A 174 -5.00 -12.48 8.74
N GLY A 175 -6.04 -13.10 8.18
CA GLY A 175 -7.22 -13.50 8.93
C GLY A 175 -8.08 -12.32 9.41
N ALA A 176 -8.01 -11.16 8.73
CA ALA A 176 -8.80 -10.00 9.11
C ALA A 176 -10.28 -10.35 9.28
N ARG A 177 -10.89 -9.81 10.33
CA ARG A 177 -12.34 -9.84 10.55
C ARG A 177 -12.99 -8.60 9.98
N ARG A 178 -12.26 -7.49 10.01
CA ARG A 178 -12.71 -6.18 9.55
C ARG A 178 -11.57 -5.40 8.91
N VAL A 179 -11.84 -4.81 7.78
CA VAL A 179 -10.95 -3.83 7.12
C VAL A 179 -11.76 -2.57 6.88
N GLU A 180 -11.21 -1.41 7.22
CA GLU A 180 -11.89 -0.13 7.06
C GLU A 180 -11.03 0.88 6.28
N ILE A 181 -11.69 1.87 5.70
CA ILE A 181 -11.10 3.04 5.04
C ILE A 181 -11.78 4.26 5.65
N ARG A 182 -10.98 5.19 6.16
CA ARG A 182 -11.48 6.44 6.75
C ARG A 182 -11.00 7.63 5.94
N MET A 183 -11.90 8.56 5.63
CA MET A 183 -11.56 9.74 4.84
C MET A 183 -12.42 10.93 5.25
N ASP A 184 -11.95 12.13 4.93
CA ASP A 184 -12.75 13.35 5.00
C ASP A 184 -14.02 13.21 4.16
N ASP A 185 -15.17 13.60 4.71
CA ASP A 185 -16.48 13.52 4.04
C ASP A 185 -16.52 14.27 2.69
N ARG A 186 -15.71 15.31 2.55
CA ARG A 186 -15.59 16.11 1.33
C ARG A 186 -14.70 15.48 0.27
N ASN A 187 -13.90 14.44 0.61
CA ASN A 187 -13.00 13.78 -0.33
C ASN A 187 -13.74 12.76 -1.20
N GLU A 188 -14.51 13.29 -2.17
CA GLU A 188 -15.31 12.46 -3.08
C GLU A 188 -14.50 11.42 -3.85
N ARG A 189 -13.26 11.76 -4.24
CA ARG A 189 -12.40 10.82 -4.97
C ARG A 189 -12.09 9.59 -4.13
N SER A 190 -11.86 9.78 -2.83
CA SER A 190 -11.53 8.71 -1.89
C SER A 190 -12.73 7.83 -1.59
N TRP A 191 -13.90 8.40 -1.25
CA TRP A 191 -15.04 7.55 -0.91
C TRP A 191 -15.64 6.82 -2.14
N LYS A 192 -15.65 7.44 -3.33
CA LYS A 192 -16.00 6.74 -4.59
C LYS A 192 -15.03 5.59 -4.91
N LEU A 193 -13.75 5.71 -4.53
CA LEU A 193 -12.79 4.62 -4.65
C LEU A 193 -13.14 3.49 -3.68
N ALA A 194 -13.45 3.79 -2.43
CA ALA A 194 -13.85 2.78 -1.43
C ALA A 194 -15.07 1.98 -1.90
N GLU A 195 -16.09 2.65 -2.45
CA GLU A 195 -17.28 2.00 -3.03
C GLU A 195 -16.91 1.07 -4.20
N ARG A 196 -16.08 1.55 -5.15
CA ARG A 196 -15.61 0.71 -6.27
C ARG A 196 -14.76 -0.47 -5.83
N ALA A 197 -14.06 -0.34 -4.70
CA ALA A 197 -13.31 -1.43 -4.09
C ALA A 197 -14.22 -2.38 -3.26
N GLY A 198 -15.53 -2.16 -3.27
CA GLY A 198 -16.51 -3.02 -2.61
C GLY A 198 -16.61 -2.82 -1.10
N PHE A 199 -16.26 -1.64 -0.59
CA PHE A 199 -16.49 -1.27 0.80
C PHE A 199 -17.86 -0.59 0.94
N THR A 200 -18.53 -0.85 2.06
CA THR A 200 -19.85 -0.29 2.39
C THR A 200 -19.70 0.88 3.36
N LEU A 201 -20.42 1.98 3.13
CA LEU A 201 -20.50 3.09 4.08
C LEU A 201 -21.19 2.63 5.35
N GLU A 202 -20.50 2.71 6.48
CA GLU A 202 -21.03 2.34 7.80
C GLU A 202 -21.42 3.53 8.66
N ALA A 203 -20.63 4.62 8.55
CA ALA A 203 -20.87 5.81 9.38
C ALA A 203 -20.34 7.09 8.73
N VAL A 204 -20.98 8.20 9.12
CA VAL A 204 -20.43 9.55 8.97
C VAL A 204 -20.30 10.15 10.37
N LEU A 205 -19.07 10.28 10.85
CA LEU A 205 -18.75 10.85 12.14
C LEU A 205 -18.70 12.37 12.00
N ARG A 206 -19.67 13.07 12.57
CA ARG A 206 -19.75 14.52 12.44
C ARG A 206 -18.74 15.20 13.32
N PHE A 207 -17.90 16.08 12.73
CA PHE A 207 -16.92 16.91 13.44
C PHE A 207 -16.00 16.12 14.39
N ASP A 208 -15.59 14.92 13.98
CA ASP A 208 -14.74 14.03 14.77
C ASP A 208 -13.23 14.28 14.56
N ALA A 209 -12.89 15.15 13.64
CA ALA A 209 -11.52 15.52 13.31
C ALA A 209 -11.40 16.99 12.92
N ALA A 210 -10.17 17.47 12.71
CA ALA A 210 -9.89 18.81 12.21
C ALA A 210 -9.05 18.76 10.92
N THR A 211 -9.17 19.81 10.10
CA THR A 211 -8.26 20.08 8.98
C THR A 211 -6.90 20.55 9.50
N LEU A 212 -5.92 20.72 8.61
CA LEU A 212 -4.62 21.34 8.95
C LEU A 212 -4.75 22.78 9.46
N GLN A 213 -5.82 23.47 9.08
CA GLN A 213 -6.14 24.84 9.51
C GLN A 213 -6.94 24.88 10.83
N GLY A 214 -7.24 23.70 11.42
CA GLY A 214 -7.99 23.60 12.67
C GLY A 214 -9.52 23.60 12.49
N GLU A 215 -10.02 23.67 11.24
CA GLU A 215 -11.47 23.65 10.99
C GLU A 215 -12.07 22.27 11.24
N PRO A 216 -13.25 22.20 11.89
CA PRO A 216 -13.94 20.92 12.11
C PRO A 216 -14.27 20.24 10.78
N ARG A 217 -14.02 18.93 10.70
CA ARG A 217 -14.39 18.09 9.56
C ARG A 217 -15.05 16.79 10.01
N SER A 218 -15.92 16.27 9.15
CA SER A 218 -16.55 14.97 9.35
C SER A 218 -15.76 13.87 8.65
N THR A 219 -15.83 12.65 9.20
CA THR A 219 -15.16 11.48 8.64
C THR A 219 -16.18 10.46 8.15
N ARG A 220 -16.05 10.00 6.91
CA ARG A 220 -16.72 8.79 6.43
C ARG A 220 -15.92 7.56 6.82
N VAL A 221 -16.62 6.55 7.29
CA VAL A 221 -16.06 5.24 7.61
C VAL A 221 -16.69 4.23 6.66
N TYR A 222 -15.89 3.69 5.76
CA TYR A 222 -16.24 2.58 4.89
C TYR A 222 -15.60 1.31 5.43
N ALA A 223 -16.33 0.21 5.45
CA ALA A 223 -15.81 -1.05 5.96
C ALA A 223 -16.20 -2.24 5.11
N ARG A 224 -15.41 -3.31 5.24
CA ARG A 224 -15.77 -4.67 4.88
C ARG A 224 -15.56 -5.57 6.09
N VAL A 225 -16.53 -6.48 6.29
CA VAL A 225 -16.55 -7.41 7.41
C VAL A 225 -16.59 -8.84 6.87
N ARG A 226 -15.75 -9.72 7.40
CA ARG A 226 -15.68 -11.12 6.98
C ARG A 226 -17.05 -11.80 7.13
N GLY A 227 -17.54 -12.36 6.04
CA GLY A 227 -18.81 -13.09 5.99
C GLY A 227 -20.07 -12.24 5.87
N ALA A 228 -19.92 -10.89 5.83
CA ALA A 228 -21.06 -9.98 5.63
C ALA A 228 -21.23 -9.55 4.16
N GLU A 229 -20.16 -9.59 3.38
CA GLU A 229 -20.17 -9.21 1.96
C GLU A 229 -19.63 -10.32 1.07
N GLU A 230 -19.98 -10.25 -0.23
CA GLU A 230 -19.45 -11.13 -1.26
C GLU A 230 -17.92 -11.04 -1.41
N PRO A 231 -17.23 -12.11 -1.83
CA PRO A 231 -15.80 -12.10 -2.06
C PRO A 231 -15.37 -10.98 -3.03
N MET A 232 -14.23 -10.36 -2.75
CA MET A 232 -13.69 -9.30 -3.63
C MET A 232 -13.11 -9.89 -4.91
N ALA A 233 -13.61 -9.43 -6.05
CA ALA A 233 -13.00 -9.74 -7.35
C ALA A 233 -11.99 -8.68 -7.75
N LEU A 234 -10.81 -9.09 -8.26
CA LEU A 234 -9.90 -8.15 -8.92
C LEU A 234 -10.54 -7.66 -10.23
N PRO A 235 -10.37 -6.38 -10.58
CA PRO A 235 -10.81 -5.89 -11.87
C PRO A 235 -10.11 -6.68 -12.98
N ARG A 236 -10.88 -7.09 -14.00
CA ARG A 236 -10.31 -7.72 -15.20
C ARG A 236 -9.44 -6.70 -15.92
N PRO A 237 -8.26 -7.08 -16.42
CA PRO A 237 -7.51 -6.20 -17.30
C PRO A 237 -8.37 -5.85 -18.52
N ALA A 238 -8.37 -4.56 -18.88
CA ALA A 238 -9.03 -4.08 -20.09
C ALA A 238 -8.21 -4.44 -21.33
#